data_c9fa58ff4eaf026a3e983ed317cc0ced
#
_entry.id   c9fa58ff4eaf026a3e983ed317cc0ced
#
_cell.length_a   1.000
_cell.length_b   1.000
_cell.length_c   1.000
_cell.angle_alpha   90.00
_cell.angle_beta   90.00
_cell.angle_gamma   90.00
#
_symmetry.space_group_name_H-M   'P 1'
#
loop_
_entity.id
_entity.type
_entity.pdbx_description
1 polymer ?
#
loop_
_entity_poly.entity_id
_entity_poly.type
_entity_poly.pdbx_seq_one_letter_code
_entity_poly.pdbx_strand_id
1 'polypeptide(L)'
;GLDAVTTDEVYEILDGSGKIYTCLKIDEVNNLGAARIRVRSLLAALRAKDAQKKERTIKPSSIEKVSFTKEMRKDYTILCPQMSPVHFSLLEAAFNANGYHLEVLPNDNKHAVDVGLKYVNNDACYPSLIVVGQIMDALLSGKYDLNKTAVIMSQTGGGCRASNYIAFIRRALKKAGMEQVPVISLNLSGLESNPGFKLTLPLVKAVVYAAVFGDILMKCIYRMRPY
;
A
#
# COMPACT_ATOMS: atom_id res chain seq x y z
N GLY A 1 4.07 0.39 14.65
CA GLY A 1 2.83 0.99 14.70
C GLY A 1 2.61 2.23 13.86
N LEU A 2 1.88 3.18 14.40
CA LEU A 2 1.68 4.51 13.78
C LEU A 2 3.02 5.21 13.56
N ASP A 3 3.95 5.03 14.49
CA ASP A 3 5.31 5.57 14.40
C ASP A 3 6.06 5.14 13.14
N ALA A 4 5.85 3.93 12.65
CA ALA A 4 6.47 3.47 11.40
C ALA A 4 5.97 4.28 10.19
N VAL A 5 4.67 4.60 10.14
CA VAL A 5 4.08 5.42 9.08
C VAL A 5 4.65 6.83 9.12
N THR A 6 4.62 7.45 10.30
CA THR A 6 5.17 8.80 10.51
C THR A 6 6.66 8.87 10.20
N THR A 7 7.42 7.85 10.62
CA THR A 7 8.86 7.78 10.33
C THR A 7 9.12 7.70 8.83
N ASP A 8 8.35 6.90 8.09
CA ASP A 8 8.49 6.76 6.65
C ASP A 8 8.11 8.05 5.90
N GLU A 9 7.07 8.77 6.36
CA GLU A 9 6.67 10.05 5.78
C GLU A 9 7.72 11.15 6.03
N VAL A 10 8.22 11.24 7.26
CA VAL A 10 9.31 12.17 7.60
C VAL A 10 10.57 11.83 6.80
N TYR A 11 10.87 10.55 6.63
CA TYR A 11 11.99 10.10 5.79
C TYR A 11 11.84 10.62 4.35
N GLU A 12 10.67 10.46 3.77
CA GLU A 12 10.39 10.89 2.40
C GLU A 12 10.54 12.41 2.23
N ILE A 13 10.03 13.19 3.19
CA ILE A 13 10.17 14.66 3.20
C ILE A 13 11.63 15.09 3.33
N LEU A 14 12.41 14.41 4.18
CA LEU A 14 13.79 14.78 4.48
C LEU A 14 14.79 14.28 3.44
N ASP A 15 14.51 13.17 2.76
CA ASP A 15 15.40 12.59 1.74
C ASP A 15 15.70 13.59 0.62
N GLY A 16 14.67 14.28 0.12
CA GLY A 16 14.81 15.34 -0.87
C GLY A 16 15.52 16.61 -0.37
N SER A 17 15.55 16.86 0.96
CA SER A 17 16.11 18.07 1.56
C SER A 17 17.63 18.00 1.76
N GLY A 18 18.25 16.83 1.56
CA GLY A 18 19.68 16.60 1.84
C GLY A 18 20.06 16.74 3.30
N LYS A 19 19.09 16.79 4.23
CA LYS A 19 19.33 16.80 5.68
C LYS A 19 19.64 15.40 6.17
N ILE A 20 20.53 15.30 7.16
CA ILE A 20 20.81 14.04 7.85
C ILE A 20 19.94 13.98 9.10
N TYR A 21 19.27 12.88 9.32
CA TYR A 21 18.45 12.67 10.51
C TYR A 21 18.57 11.22 11.00
N THR A 22 18.13 10.98 12.21
CA THR A 22 18.02 9.62 12.77
C THR A 22 16.75 9.47 13.57
N CYS A 23 16.13 8.29 13.49
CA CYS A 23 14.99 7.94 14.31
C CYS A 23 15.46 7.24 15.59
N LEU A 24 15.10 7.77 16.75
CA LEU A 24 15.36 7.16 18.04
C LEU A 24 14.12 6.36 18.46
N LYS A 25 14.29 5.04 18.64
CA LYS A 25 13.27 4.18 19.27
C LYS A 25 13.53 4.18 20.76
N ILE A 26 12.65 4.81 21.50
CA ILE A 26 12.68 4.88 22.98
C ILE A 26 11.42 4.16 23.46
N ASP A 27 11.59 3.12 24.22
CA ASP A 27 10.51 2.36 24.86
C ASP A 27 10.57 2.45 26.38
N GLU A 28 9.63 1.81 27.07
CA GLU A 28 9.53 1.81 28.51
C GLU A 28 10.70 1.10 29.22
N VAL A 29 11.42 0.25 28.48
CA VAL A 29 12.61 -0.42 28.96
C VAL A 29 13.80 0.47 28.67
N ASN A 30 14.26 1.23 29.65
CA ASN A 30 15.32 2.26 29.61
C ASN A 30 16.68 1.78 29.07
N ASN A 31 16.72 1.05 27.95
CA ASN A 31 17.96 0.68 27.29
C ASN A 31 18.43 1.79 26.34
N LEU A 32 19.13 2.76 26.89
CA LEU A 32 19.70 3.89 26.15
C LEU A 32 20.88 3.52 25.23
N GLY A 33 21.34 2.27 25.26
CA GLY A 33 22.49 1.81 24.46
C GLY A 33 22.26 2.02 22.96
N ALA A 34 21.13 1.55 22.45
CA ALA A 34 20.77 1.70 21.04
C ALA A 34 20.59 3.17 20.63
N ALA A 35 19.98 3.99 21.46
CA ALA A 35 19.82 5.43 21.25
C ALA A 35 21.18 6.13 21.17
N ARG A 36 22.11 5.82 22.08
CA ARG A 36 23.48 6.37 22.08
C ARG A 36 24.24 6.01 20.80
N ILE A 37 24.13 4.77 20.33
CA ILE A 37 24.76 4.33 19.07
C ILE A 37 24.21 5.14 17.91
N ARG A 38 22.89 5.31 17.80
CA ARG A 38 22.25 6.09 16.72
C ARG A 38 22.67 7.55 16.76
N VAL A 39 22.74 8.18 17.92
CA VAL A 39 23.22 9.57 18.06
C VAL A 39 24.69 9.69 17.66
N ARG A 40 25.56 8.75 18.07
CA ARG A 40 26.96 8.74 17.65
C ARG A 40 27.10 8.59 16.12
N SER A 41 26.31 7.70 15.50
CA SER A 41 26.28 7.53 14.04
C SER A 41 25.83 8.81 13.33
N LEU A 42 24.81 9.50 13.86
CA LEU A 42 24.35 10.78 13.34
C LEU A 42 25.46 11.84 13.38
N LEU A 43 26.15 11.97 14.53
CA LEU A 43 27.23 12.93 14.70
C LEU A 43 28.41 12.61 13.75
N ALA A 44 28.74 11.34 13.56
CA ALA A 44 29.75 10.92 12.61
C ALA A 44 29.37 11.27 11.17
N ALA A 45 28.11 11.02 10.78
CA ALA A 45 27.59 11.36 9.46
C ALA A 45 27.58 12.89 9.21
N LEU A 46 27.22 13.68 10.22
CA LEU A 46 27.27 15.15 10.13
C LEU A 46 28.71 15.65 9.91
N ARG A 47 29.68 15.15 10.70
CA ARG A 47 31.10 15.49 10.53
C ARG A 47 31.63 15.10 9.15
N ALA A 48 31.28 13.92 8.65
CA ALA A 48 31.67 13.47 7.31
C ALA A 48 31.05 14.36 6.21
N LYS A 49 29.82 14.83 6.39
CA LYS A 49 29.15 15.73 5.46
C LYS A 49 29.82 17.11 5.44
N ASP A 50 30.14 17.66 6.60
CA ASP A 50 30.83 18.95 6.71
C ASP A 50 32.21 18.92 6.06
N ALA A 51 32.90 17.77 6.14
CA ALA A 51 34.22 17.58 5.48
C ALA A 51 34.10 17.51 3.95
N GLN A 52 32.98 17.09 3.38
CA GLN A 52 32.82 16.89 1.94
C GLN A 52 32.42 18.11 1.12
N LYS A 53 31.99 19.23 1.73
CA LYS A 53 31.62 20.53 1.09
C LYS A 53 30.89 20.43 -0.26
N LYS A 54 30.15 19.35 -0.55
CA LYS A 54 29.40 19.20 -1.80
C LYS A 54 28.06 19.91 -1.69
N GLU A 55 27.83 20.92 -2.52
CA GLU A 55 26.49 21.45 -2.77
C GLU A 55 25.60 20.32 -3.33
N ARG A 56 24.56 19.97 -2.61
CA ARG A 56 23.54 19.02 -3.09
C ARG A 56 22.36 19.80 -3.63
N THR A 57 21.99 19.51 -4.87
CA THR A 57 20.74 19.99 -5.46
C THR A 57 19.59 19.35 -4.71
N ILE A 58 18.77 20.15 -4.05
CA ILE A 58 17.55 19.70 -3.39
C ILE A 58 16.56 19.30 -4.48
N LYS A 59 16.22 18.01 -4.53
CA LYS A 59 15.13 17.53 -5.37
C LYS A 59 13.90 17.36 -4.49
N PRO A 60 12.73 17.93 -4.86
CA PRO A 60 11.51 17.65 -4.13
C PRO A 60 11.19 16.15 -4.23
N SER A 61 11.05 15.48 -3.11
CA SER A 61 10.68 14.08 -3.04
C SER A 61 9.16 13.94 -3.10
N SER A 62 8.55 14.26 -4.23
CA SER A 62 7.15 13.96 -4.46
C SER A 62 7.03 12.61 -5.18
N ILE A 63 6.22 11.71 -4.65
CA ILE A 63 5.77 10.54 -5.41
C ILE A 63 4.76 11.07 -6.41
N GLU A 64 5.09 11.03 -7.70
CA GLU A 64 4.14 11.37 -8.75
C GLU A 64 2.96 10.41 -8.71
N LYS A 65 1.76 10.97 -8.66
CA LYS A 65 0.52 10.19 -8.62
C LYS A 65 0.01 10.00 -10.05
N VAL A 66 0.07 8.78 -10.54
CA VAL A 66 -0.53 8.42 -11.82
C VAL A 66 -2.03 8.22 -11.59
N SER A 67 -2.85 9.05 -12.24
CA SER A 67 -4.31 8.96 -12.15
C SER A 67 -4.84 7.88 -13.08
N PHE A 68 -5.80 7.08 -12.61
CA PHE A 68 -6.50 6.11 -13.43
C PHE A 68 -7.54 6.81 -14.31
N THR A 69 -7.34 6.79 -15.65
CA THR A 69 -8.17 7.53 -16.62
C THR A 69 -9.35 6.70 -17.15
N LYS A 70 -10.27 7.35 -17.86
CA LYS A 70 -11.43 6.66 -18.48
C LYS A 70 -11.03 5.68 -19.57
N GLU A 71 -9.95 5.98 -20.29
CA GLU A 71 -9.38 5.13 -21.34
C GLU A 71 -8.81 3.85 -20.72
N MET A 72 -8.07 3.97 -19.62
CA MET A 72 -7.50 2.84 -18.89
C MET A 72 -8.57 1.85 -18.41
N ARG A 73 -9.77 2.32 -18.09
CA ARG A 73 -10.86 1.45 -17.61
C ARG A 73 -11.21 0.32 -18.58
N LYS A 74 -11.01 0.50 -19.87
CA LYS A 74 -11.39 -0.48 -20.91
C LYS A 74 -10.39 -1.62 -21.03
N ASP A 75 -9.08 -1.30 -20.86
CA ASP A 75 -7.99 -2.19 -21.25
C ASP A 75 -7.12 -2.62 -20.06
N TYR A 76 -7.30 -2.00 -18.88
CA TYR A 76 -6.49 -2.26 -17.70
C TYR A 76 -7.09 -3.34 -16.81
N THR A 77 -6.25 -4.26 -16.36
CA THR A 77 -6.57 -5.17 -15.26
C THR A 77 -6.31 -4.45 -13.93
N ILE A 78 -7.30 -4.47 -13.05
CA ILE A 78 -7.22 -3.86 -11.73
C ILE A 78 -6.94 -4.95 -10.70
N LEU A 79 -5.75 -4.97 -10.14
CA LEU A 79 -5.35 -5.93 -9.11
C LEU A 79 -5.85 -5.49 -7.75
N CYS A 80 -6.55 -6.38 -7.06
CA CYS A 80 -7.09 -6.17 -5.73
C CYS A 80 -6.47 -7.19 -4.75
N PRO A 81 -5.83 -6.74 -3.65
CA PRO A 81 -5.31 -7.68 -2.67
C PRO A 81 -6.45 -8.39 -1.95
N GLN A 82 -6.28 -9.69 -1.70
CA GLN A 82 -7.24 -10.55 -1.01
C GLN A 82 -7.21 -10.25 0.49
N MET A 83 -8.33 -9.83 1.07
CA MET A 83 -8.48 -9.59 2.51
C MET A 83 -9.56 -10.47 3.15
N SER A 84 -10.48 -11.01 2.35
CA SER A 84 -11.53 -11.93 2.82
C SER A 84 -11.94 -12.85 1.66
N PRO A 85 -11.61 -14.15 1.69
CA PRO A 85 -11.78 -15.05 0.54
C PRO A 85 -13.20 -15.07 -0.02
N VAL A 86 -14.21 -15.14 0.87
CA VAL A 86 -15.60 -15.22 0.44
C VAL A 86 -16.11 -13.90 -0.15
N HIS A 87 -15.88 -12.79 0.58
CA HIS A 87 -16.38 -11.48 0.16
C HIS A 87 -15.68 -10.98 -1.11
N PHE A 88 -14.37 -11.17 -1.22
CA PHE A 88 -13.59 -10.63 -2.33
C PHE A 88 -13.91 -11.33 -3.66
N SER A 89 -14.22 -12.63 -3.64
CA SER A 89 -14.73 -13.32 -4.84
C SER A 89 -16.06 -12.76 -5.33
N LEU A 90 -16.96 -12.39 -4.42
CA LEU A 90 -18.23 -11.76 -4.77
C LEU A 90 -18.06 -10.31 -5.23
N LEU A 91 -17.11 -9.58 -4.61
CA LEU A 91 -16.76 -8.23 -5.02
C LEU A 91 -16.15 -8.22 -6.42
N GLU A 92 -15.25 -9.14 -6.73
CA GLU A 92 -14.69 -9.32 -8.08
C GLU A 92 -15.80 -9.46 -9.13
N ALA A 93 -16.75 -10.36 -8.88
CA ALA A 93 -17.91 -10.52 -9.77
C ALA A 93 -18.75 -9.25 -9.89
N ALA A 94 -18.99 -8.53 -8.77
CA ALA A 94 -19.74 -7.29 -8.77
C ALA A 94 -19.05 -6.17 -9.59
N PHE A 95 -17.75 -6.01 -9.47
CA PHE A 95 -16.98 -5.04 -10.26
C PHE A 95 -16.96 -5.40 -11.75
N ASN A 96 -16.72 -6.67 -12.07
CA ASN A 96 -16.65 -7.14 -13.45
C ASN A 96 -18.00 -7.02 -14.15
N ALA A 97 -19.12 -7.28 -13.47
CA ALA A 97 -20.46 -7.04 -14.00
C ALA A 97 -20.77 -5.55 -14.26
N ASN A 98 -20.01 -4.64 -13.66
CA ASN A 98 -20.17 -3.20 -13.84
C ASN A 98 -19.10 -2.57 -14.77
N GLY A 99 -18.44 -3.39 -15.60
CA GLY A 99 -17.53 -2.95 -16.66
C GLY A 99 -16.15 -2.54 -16.16
N TYR A 100 -15.66 -3.17 -15.11
CA TYR A 100 -14.26 -3.18 -14.69
C TYR A 100 -13.65 -4.55 -14.97
N HIS A 101 -12.34 -4.62 -15.08
CA HIS A 101 -11.59 -5.87 -15.11
C HIS A 101 -10.81 -6.00 -13.80
N LEU A 102 -11.53 -6.37 -12.73
CA LEU A 102 -10.93 -6.56 -11.42
C LEU A 102 -10.49 -8.01 -11.27
N GLU A 103 -9.28 -8.24 -10.79
CA GLU A 103 -8.73 -9.54 -10.43
C GLU A 103 -8.29 -9.52 -8.96
N VAL A 104 -8.88 -10.40 -8.16
CA VAL A 104 -8.51 -10.55 -6.75
C VAL A 104 -7.31 -11.48 -6.65
N LEU A 105 -6.24 -10.99 -6.05
CA LEU A 105 -4.98 -11.72 -5.93
C LEU A 105 -5.10 -12.88 -4.93
N PRO A 106 -4.48 -14.03 -5.19
CA PRO A 106 -4.46 -15.14 -4.25
C PRO A 106 -3.69 -14.77 -2.97
N ASN A 107 -4.11 -15.32 -1.83
CA ASN A 107 -3.45 -15.16 -0.54
C ASN A 107 -3.14 -16.53 0.07
N ASP A 108 -2.42 -17.34 -0.66
CA ASP A 108 -2.21 -18.75 -0.36
C ASP A 108 -0.74 -19.12 -0.15
N ASN A 109 0.19 -18.18 -0.34
CA ASN A 109 1.61 -18.48 -0.25
C ASN A 109 2.39 -17.51 0.66
N LYS A 110 3.46 -18.04 1.26
CA LYS A 110 4.39 -17.28 2.09
C LYS A 110 5.21 -16.28 1.29
N HIS A 111 5.36 -16.48 -0.02
CA HIS A 111 6.22 -15.64 -0.87
C HIS A 111 5.76 -14.19 -0.87
N ALA A 112 4.46 -13.94 -0.88
CA ALA A 112 3.91 -12.58 -0.76
C ALA A 112 4.38 -11.87 0.53
N VAL A 113 4.46 -12.59 1.66
CA VAL A 113 5.00 -12.03 2.92
C VAL A 113 6.47 -11.68 2.79
N ASP A 114 7.26 -12.59 2.21
CA ASP A 114 8.71 -12.38 2.01
C ASP A 114 8.98 -11.21 1.07
N VAL A 115 8.15 -11.02 0.04
CA VAL A 115 8.18 -9.85 -0.86
C VAL A 115 7.78 -8.59 -0.09
N GLY A 116 6.71 -8.64 0.70
CA GLY A 116 6.26 -7.51 1.52
C GLY A 116 7.33 -6.99 2.46
N LEU A 117 8.09 -7.87 3.09
CA LEU A 117 9.22 -7.52 3.97
C LEU A 117 10.34 -6.74 3.27
N LYS A 118 10.49 -6.86 1.95
CA LYS A 118 11.49 -6.09 1.18
C LYS A 118 11.07 -4.66 0.92
N TYR A 119 9.75 -4.40 0.85
CA TYR A 119 9.21 -3.12 0.39
C TYR A 119 8.56 -2.29 1.50
N VAL A 120 8.09 -2.92 2.57
CA VAL A 120 7.40 -2.26 3.69
C VAL A 120 8.30 -2.26 4.92
N ASN A 121 8.20 -1.20 5.71
CA ASN A 121 8.90 -1.10 6.99
C ASN A 121 8.43 -2.22 7.95
N ASN A 122 9.37 -2.97 8.52
CA ASN A 122 9.10 -4.11 9.40
C ASN A 122 8.36 -3.72 10.70
N ASP A 123 8.37 -2.46 11.08
CA ASP A 123 7.61 -1.94 12.22
C ASP A 123 6.13 -1.66 11.86
N ALA A 124 5.75 -1.78 10.58
CA ALA A 124 4.37 -1.68 10.15
C ALA A 124 3.55 -2.91 10.58
N CYS A 125 2.23 -2.80 10.54
CA CYS A 125 1.36 -3.92 10.93
C CYS A 125 1.46 -5.08 9.92
N TYR A 126 1.34 -6.31 10.40
CA TYR A 126 1.45 -7.51 9.57
C TYR A 126 0.49 -7.52 8.34
N PRO A 127 -0.79 -7.10 8.47
CA PRO A 127 -1.66 -6.98 7.31
C PRO A 127 -1.13 -6.07 6.20
N SER A 128 -0.38 -5.00 6.53
CA SER A 128 0.23 -4.15 5.49
C SER A 128 1.31 -4.86 4.71
N LEU A 129 2.08 -5.74 5.36
CA LEU A 129 3.09 -6.57 4.71
C LEU A 129 2.44 -7.53 3.72
N ILE A 130 1.33 -8.16 4.11
CA ILE A 130 0.60 -9.09 3.24
C ILE A 130 0.01 -8.36 2.04
N VAL A 131 -0.70 -7.26 2.28
CA VAL A 131 -1.38 -6.50 1.22
C VAL A 131 -0.39 -5.97 0.18
N VAL A 132 0.67 -5.31 0.62
CA VAL A 132 1.70 -4.79 -0.29
C VAL A 132 2.46 -5.95 -0.94
N GLY A 133 2.73 -7.01 -0.18
CA GLY A 133 3.41 -8.20 -0.68
C GLY A 133 2.65 -8.90 -1.79
N GLN A 134 1.35 -9.12 -1.67
CA GLN A 134 0.51 -9.69 -2.73
C GLN A 134 0.59 -8.87 -4.03
N ILE A 135 0.46 -7.55 -3.90
CA ILE A 135 0.51 -6.63 -5.05
C ILE A 135 1.89 -6.70 -5.71
N MET A 136 2.95 -6.57 -4.93
CA MET A 136 4.31 -6.56 -5.45
C MET A 136 4.72 -7.92 -6.03
N ASP A 137 4.31 -9.02 -5.40
CA ASP A 137 4.54 -10.38 -5.90
C ASP A 137 3.87 -10.56 -7.27
N ALA A 138 2.60 -10.17 -7.40
CA ALA A 138 1.88 -10.22 -8.66
C ALA A 138 2.56 -9.38 -9.76
N LEU A 139 2.94 -8.14 -9.47
CA LEU A 139 3.58 -7.24 -10.44
C LEU A 139 4.99 -7.71 -10.83
N LEU A 140 5.74 -8.32 -9.91
CA LEU A 140 7.08 -8.85 -10.16
C LEU A 140 7.07 -10.21 -10.86
N SER A 141 5.94 -10.93 -10.86
CA SER A 141 5.81 -12.27 -11.46
C SER A 141 5.98 -12.29 -12.99
N GLY A 142 5.85 -11.14 -13.65
CA GLY A 142 5.83 -11.03 -15.11
C GLY A 142 4.52 -11.50 -15.77
N LYS A 143 3.51 -11.92 -14.97
CA LYS A 143 2.20 -12.33 -15.48
C LYS A 143 1.39 -11.15 -16.05
N TYR A 144 1.63 -9.95 -15.54
CA TYR A 144 0.85 -8.76 -15.86
C TYR A 144 1.68 -7.74 -16.65
N ASP A 145 1.08 -7.15 -17.69
CA ASP A 145 1.67 -6.00 -18.38
C ASP A 145 1.53 -4.75 -17.50
N LEU A 146 2.65 -4.25 -16.99
CA LEU A 146 2.68 -3.08 -16.10
C LEU A 146 2.07 -1.82 -16.72
N ASN A 147 2.03 -1.73 -18.06
CA ASN A 147 1.44 -0.60 -18.77
C ASN A 147 -0.09 -0.73 -18.96
N LYS A 148 -0.65 -1.90 -18.59
CA LYS A 148 -2.09 -2.20 -18.63
C LYS A 148 -2.61 -2.73 -17.29
N THR A 149 -1.91 -2.41 -16.23
CA THR A 149 -2.25 -2.87 -14.88
C THR A 149 -2.44 -1.68 -13.97
N ALA A 150 -3.45 -1.72 -13.14
CA ALA A 150 -3.71 -0.79 -12.05
C ALA A 150 -3.89 -1.57 -10.73
N VAL A 151 -3.74 -0.90 -9.61
CA VAL A 151 -3.95 -1.47 -8.28
C VAL A 151 -5.09 -0.72 -7.60
N ILE A 152 -5.94 -1.44 -6.87
CA ILE A 152 -7.01 -0.83 -6.08
C ILE A 152 -6.85 -1.15 -4.61
N MET A 153 -7.08 -0.15 -3.75
CA MET A 153 -7.06 -0.31 -2.30
C MET A 153 -8.03 0.66 -1.64
N SER A 154 -8.70 0.20 -0.57
CA SER A 154 -9.55 1.06 0.24
C SER A 154 -8.73 2.00 1.13
N GLN A 155 -9.22 3.22 1.29
CA GLN A 155 -8.65 4.22 2.20
C GLN A 155 -9.78 4.78 3.06
N THR A 156 -9.78 4.44 4.34
CA THR A 156 -10.90 4.76 5.24
C THR A 156 -10.85 6.18 5.80
N GLY A 157 -9.69 6.85 5.76
CA GLY A 157 -9.52 8.21 6.30
C GLY A 157 -9.54 8.31 7.83
N GLY A 158 -9.69 7.19 8.54
CA GLY A 158 -9.69 7.14 10.00
C GLY A 158 -8.28 7.01 10.61
N GLY A 159 -8.21 6.93 11.94
CA GLY A 159 -6.94 6.72 12.68
C GLY A 159 -6.32 5.34 12.52
N CYS A 160 -6.85 4.47 11.68
CA CYS A 160 -6.30 3.17 11.38
C CYS A 160 -5.14 3.29 10.37
N ARG A 161 -4.12 2.47 10.54
CA ARG A 161 -2.97 2.38 9.61
C ARG A 161 -3.37 1.98 8.19
N ALA A 162 -4.50 1.28 8.03
CA ALA A 162 -5.05 0.92 6.72
C ALA A 162 -5.29 2.13 5.82
N SER A 163 -5.55 3.31 6.38
CA SER A 163 -5.64 4.56 5.63
C SER A 163 -4.35 4.90 4.87
N ASN A 164 -3.21 4.39 5.31
CA ASN A 164 -1.89 4.66 4.72
C ASN A 164 -1.36 3.51 3.84
N TYR A 165 -2.11 2.43 3.64
CA TYR A 165 -1.66 1.34 2.75
C TYR A 165 -1.39 1.83 1.33
N ILE A 166 -2.14 2.82 0.85
CA ILE A 166 -1.92 3.45 -0.46
C ILE A 166 -0.54 4.09 -0.55
N ALA A 167 -0.09 4.77 0.51
CA ALA A 167 1.25 5.34 0.56
C ALA A 167 2.34 4.24 0.56
N PHE A 168 2.12 3.15 1.29
CA PHE A 168 3.04 2.00 1.27
C PHE A 168 3.13 1.35 -0.13
N ILE A 169 2.00 1.17 -0.80
CA ILE A 169 1.95 0.62 -2.16
C ILE A 169 2.74 1.54 -3.12
N ARG A 170 2.50 2.85 -3.08
CA ARG A 170 3.21 3.81 -3.95
C ARG A 170 4.71 3.83 -3.69
N ARG A 171 5.13 3.78 -2.43
CA ARG A 171 6.56 3.67 -2.08
C ARG A 171 7.17 2.36 -2.59
N ALA A 172 6.44 1.25 -2.48
CA ALA A 172 6.89 -0.03 -2.99
C ALA A 172 7.06 0.00 -4.51
N LEU A 173 6.08 0.56 -5.24
CA LEU A 173 6.14 0.76 -6.68
C LEU A 173 7.34 1.64 -7.08
N LYS A 174 7.56 2.76 -6.40
CA LYS A 174 8.70 3.64 -6.64
C LYS A 174 10.02 2.90 -6.41
N LYS A 175 10.13 2.15 -5.30
CA LYS A 175 11.33 1.37 -4.99
C LYS A 175 11.62 0.28 -6.01
N ALA A 176 10.58 -0.24 -6.67
CA ALA A 176 10.68 -1.25 -7.72
C ALA A 176 10.81 -0.68 -9.15
N GLY A 177 10.77 0.65 -9.33
CA GLY A 177 10.79 1.28 -10.65
C GLY A 177 9.51 1.07 -11.46
N MET A 178 8.36 0.91 -10.77
CA MET A 178 7.03 0.65 -11.37
C MET A 178 6.08 1.83 -11.14
N GLU A 179 6.58 3.06 -11.14
CA GLU A 179 5.80 4.28 -10.83
C GLU A 179 4.66 4.55 -11.82
N GLN A 180 4.72 3.95 -13.03
CA GLN A 180 3.69 4.06 -14.06
C GLN A 180 2.38 3.33 -13.69
N VAL A 181 2.38 2.43 -12.70
CA VAL A 181 1.20 1.67 -12.28
C VAL A 181 0.26 2.55 -11.47
N PRO A 182 -0.97 2.85 -11.94
CA PRO A 182 -1.92 3.66 -11.21
C PRO A 182 -2.39 2.96 -9.93
N VAL A 183 -2.49 3.70 -8.84
CA VAL A 183 -3.04 3.22 -7.57
C VAL A 183 -4.38 3.91 -7.30
N ILE A 184 -5.47 3.15 -7.46
CA ILE A 184 -6.83 3.62 -7.24
C ILE A 184 -7.14 3.59 -5.75
N SER A 185 -7.39 4.76 -5.17
CA SER A 185 -7.85 4.89 -3.80
C SER A 185 -9.38 4.82 -3.75
N LEU A 186 -9.91 3.78 -3.10
CA LEU A 186 -11.33 3.71 -2.74
C LEU A 186 -11.56 4.54 -1.49
N ASN A 187 -11.87 5.81 -1.65
CA ASN A 187 -12.18 6.67 -0.53
C ASN A 187 -13.51 7.39 -0.76
N LEU A 188 -14.32 7.48 0.29
CA LEU A 188 -15.60 8.18 0.29
C LEU A 188 -15.46 9.70 0.50
N SER A 189 -14.29 10.17 0.91
CA SER A 189 -14.03 11.57 1.27
C SER A 189 -13.50 12.44 0.12
N GLY A 190 -13.36 11.87 -1.10
CA GLY A 190 -12.93 12.63 -2.27
C GLY A 190 -11.48 13.14 -2.23
N LEU A 191 -10.63 12.56 -1.38
CA LEU A 191 -9.22 12.95 -1.21
C LEU A 191 -8.37 12.76 -2.48
N GLU A 192 -8.78 11.85 -3.38
CA GLU A 192 -8.09 11.60 -4.64
C GLU A 192 -9.08 11.45 -5.79
N SER A 193 -8.78 12.09 -6.91
CA SER A 193 -9.57 12.00 -8.14
C SER A 193 -8.98 10.94 -9.06
N ASN A 194 -9.78 9.90 -9.35
CA ASN A 194 -9.50 8.90 -10.37
C ASN A 194 -10.62 8.92 -11.42
N PRO A 195 -10.48 9.67 -12.53
CA PRO A 195 -11.57 9.91 -13.50
C PRO A 195 -12.12 8.63 -14.14
N GLY A 196 -11.30 7.59 -14.26
CA GLY A 196 -11.68 6.28 -14.78
C GLY A 196 -12.46 5.41 -13.79
N PHE A 197 -12.37 5.72 -12.50
CA PHE A 197 -13.06 4.97 -11.45
C PHE A 197 -14.23 5.78 -10.89
N LYS A 198 -15.45 5.26 -11.07
CA LYS A 198 -16.67 5.90 -10.58
C LYS A 198 -17.52 4.91 -9.79
N LEU A 199 -17.90 5.29 -8.60
CA LEU A 199 -18.92 4.59 -7.82
C LEU A 199 -20.31 4.93 -8.38
N THR A 200 -20.80 4.09 -9.30
CA THR A 200 -22.17 4.21 -9.83
C THR A 200 -23.17 3.55 -8.91
N LEU A 201 -24.44 3.98 -8.95
CA LEU A 201 -25.47 3.38 -8.12
C LEU A 201 -25.64 1.86 -8.35
N PRO A 202 -25.58 1.31 -9.59
CA PRO A 202 -25.57 -0.14 -9.82
C PRO A 202 -24.37 -0.84 -9.16
N LEU A 203 -23.17 -0.27 -9.25
CA LEU A 203 -21.98 -0.82 -8.60
C LEU A 203 -22.12 -0.82 -7.09
N VAL A 204 -22.58 0.29 -6.48
CA VAL A 204 -22.79 0.37 -5.03
C VAL A 204 -23.81 -0.68 -4.57
N LYS A 205 -24.93 -0.86 -5.28
CA LYS A 205 -25.88 -1.93 -5.00
C LYS A 205 -25.24 -3.31 -5.06
N ALA A 206 -24.48 -3.60 -6.13
CA ALA A 206 -23.82 -4.88 -6.30
C ALA A 206 -22.80 -5.15 -5.17
N VAL A 207 -22.03 -4.15 -4.76
CA VAL A 207 -21.06 -4.23 -3.64
C VAL A 207 -21.79 -4.50 -2.31
N VAL A 208 -22.91 -3.81 -2.05
CA VAL A 208 -23.69 -4.05 -0.83
C VAL A 208 -24.27 -5.47 -0.82
N TYR A 209 -24.80 -5.96 -1.94
CA TYR A 209 -25.26 -7.34 -2.04
C TYR A 209 -24.12 -8.33 -1.85
N ALA A 210 -22.97 -8.11 -2.47
CA ALA A 210 -21.77 -8.94 -2.29
C ALA A 210 -21.35 -9.03 -0.82
N ALA A 211 -21.36 -7.91 -0.10
CA ALA A 211 -21.06 -7.86 1.33
C ALA A 211 -22.07 -8.67 2.16
N VAL A 212 -23.38 -8.44 1.98
CA VAL A 212 -24.44 -9.14 2.74
C VAL A 212 -24.43 -10.65 2.44
N PHE A 213 -24.32 -11.03 1.17
CA PHE A 213 -24.20 -12.46 0.79
C PHE A 213 -22.93 -13.09 1.34
N GLY A 214 -21.82 -12.36 1.31
CA GLY A 214 -20.55 -12.80 1.91
C GLY A 214 -20.70 -13.10 3.40
N ASP A 215 -21.37 -12.23 4.15
CA ASP A 215 -21.65 -12.43 5.59
C ASP A 215 -22.54 -13.65 5.83
N ILE A 216 -23.58 -13.86 5.03
CA ILE A 216 -24.45 -15.03 5.13
C ILE A 216 -23.66 -16.31 4.86
N LEU A 217 -22.87 -16.34 3.77
CA LEU A 217 -22.05 -17.49 3.43
C LEU A 217 -21.02 -17.80 4.49
N MET A 218 -20.33 -16.78 5.01
CA MET A 218 -19.37 -16.96 6.12
C MET A 218 -20.07 -17.53 7.37
N LYS A 219 -21.24 -17.03 7.71
CA LYS A 219 -22.02 -17.56 8.83
C LYS A 219 -22.38 -19.04 8.64
N CYS A 220 -22.78 -19.43 7.43
CA CYS A 220 -23.07 -20.83 7.08
C CYS A 220 -21.79 -21.68 7.19
N ILE A 221 -20.69 -21.23 6.61
CA ILE A 221 -19.40 -21.95 6.63
C ILE A 221 -18.94 -22.18 8.08
N TYR A 222 -18.94 -21.14 8.92
CA TYR A 222 -18.50 -21.28 10.31
C TYR A 222 -19.42 -22.15 11.16
N ARG A 223 -20.72 -22.19 10.84
CA ARG A 223 -21.67 -23.06 11.53
C ARG A 223 -21.56 -24.53 11.11
N MET A 224 -21.23 -24.80 9.85
CA MET A 224 -21.20 -26.15 9.29
C MET A 224 -19.80 -26.81 9.35
N ARG A 225 -18.73 -26.03 9.43
CA ARG A 225 -17.35 -26.52 9.41
C ARG A 225 -16.96 -27.46 10.57
N PRO A 226 -17.56 -27.36 11.76
CA PRO A 226 -17.27 -28.30 12.85
C PRO A 226 -17.89 -29.70 12.66
N TYR A 227 -18.74 -29.89 11.66
CA TYR A 227 -19.42 -31.14 11.34
C TYR A 227 -18.96 -31.64 9.96
#